data_2273265aec91bfa8719340327038d4fc
#
_entry.id   2273265aec91bfa8719340327038d4fc
#
_cell.length_a   1.000
_cell.length_b   1.000
_cell.length_c   1.000
_cell.angle_alpha   90.00
_cell.angle_beta   90.00
_cell.angle_gamma   90.00
#
_symmetry.space_group_name_H-M   'P 1'
#
loop_
_entity.id
_entity.type
_entity.pdbx_description
1 polymer ?
#
loop_
_entity_poly.entity_id
_entity_poly.type
_entity_poly.pdbx_seq_one_letter_code
_entity_poly.pdbx_strand_id
1 'polypeptide(L)'
;MKRSTIITTIAIAFTMLLSLNANAQKFPDLDKSPMDAAAYPNDYKEAAKIVKITYSRPQLKGRALSELVPEGKVWRTGANEAPEITFYKDMKLGDKKIKAGSYTLFTLPEKDNITIIISKDLNVWGSYSYKEANDVARLKVPVTQAADSLEAFSMVFTKGDKGVILNLGWDKLRVAVPFTE
;
A
#
# COMPACT_ATOMS: atom_id res chain seq x y z
N MET A 1 -45.42 -36.47 -37.22
CA MET A 1 -45.46 -35.03 -36.88
C MET A 1 -45.24 -34.75 -35.38
N LYS A 2 -45.81 -35.47 -34.41
CA LYS A 2 -45.71 -35.16 -32.96
C LYS A 2 -44.29 -35.22 -32.35
N ARG A 3 -43.37 -36.10 -32.80
CA ARG A 3 -42.01 -36.26 -32.26
C ARG A 3 -41.08 -35.10 -32.65
N SER A 4 -41.19 -34.60 -33.89
CA SER A 4 -40.39 -33.49 -34.37
C SER A 4 -40.70 -32.17 -33.61
N THR A 5 -41.99 -31.90 -33.33
CA THR A 5 -42.41 -30.71 -32.59
C THR A 5 -41.91 -30.69 -31.15
N ILE A 6 -41.91 -31.88 -30.47
CA ILE A 6 -41.43 -32.01 -29.08
C ILE A 6 -39.91 -31.73 -29.02
N ILE A 7 -39.11 -32.28 -29.95
CA ILE A 7 -37.65 -32.08 -29.99
C ILE A 7 -37.34 -30.60 -30.21
N THR A 8 -38.06 -29.92 -31.12
CA THR A 8 -37.89 -28.50 -31.39
C THR A 8 -38.23 -27.64 -30.16
N THR A 9 -39.28 -27.97 -29.44
CA THR A 9 -39.70 -27.23 -28.24
C THR A 9 -38.68 -27.42 -27.10
N ILE A 10 -38.13 -28.62 -26.91
CA ILE A 10 -37.08 -28.88 -25.90
C ILE A 10 -35.79 -28.14 -26.26
N ALA A 11 -35.40 -28.13 -27.54
CA ALA A 11 -34.21 -27.38 -27.97
C ALA A 11 -34.34 -25.87 -27.74
N ILE A 12 -35.48 -25.26 -28.00
CA ILE A 12 -35.74 -23.83 -27.77
C ILE A 12 -35.74 -23.53 -26.26
N ALA A 13 -36.38 -24.41 -25.43
CA ALA A 13 -36.34 -24.21 -23.98
C ALA A 13 -34.93 -24.31 -23.38
N PHE A 14 -34.09 -25.22 -23.90
CA PHE A 14 -32.71 -25.38 -23.48
C PHE A 14 -31.85 -24.18 -23.90
N THR A 15 -32.08 -23.62 -25.06
CA THR A 15 -31.39 -22.41 -25.55
C THR A 15 -31.78 -21.18 -24.72
N MET A 16 -33.04 -21.05 -24.33
CA MET A 16 -33.49 -19.97 -23.42
C MET A 16 -32.89 -20.09 -22.00
N LEU A 17 -32.72 -21.32 -21.47
CA LEU A 17 -32.10 -21.54 -20.17
C LEU A 17 -30.59 -21.20 -20.17
N LEU A 18 -29.90 -21.36 -21.28
CA LEU A 18 -28.48 -20.98 -21.41
C LEU A 18 -28.26 -19.48 -21.50
N SER A 19 -29.25 -18.72 -21.95
CA SER A 19 -29.16 -17.26 -22.09
C SER A 19 -29.47 -16.47 -20.79
N LEU A 20 -29.93 -17.12 -19.72
CA LEU A 20 -30.34 -16.44 -18.49
C LEU A 20 -29.22 -16.09 -17.50
N ASN A 21 -27.96 -16.43 -17.78
CA ASN A 21 -26.84 -16.19 -16.85
C ASN A 21 -25.65 -15.48 -17.46
N ALA A 22 -25.84 -14.72 -18.55
CA ALA A 22 -24.80 -13.80 -19.01
C ALA A 22 -24.80 -12.52 -18.14
N ASN A 23 -24.64 -12.65 -16.83
CA ASN A 23 -24.23 -11.53 -15.99
C ASN A 23 -22.81 -11.19 -16.40
N ALA A 24 -22.66 -10.26 -17.36
CA ALA A 24 -21.36 -9.70 -17.67
C ALA A 24 -20.77 -9.10 -16.38
N GLN A 25 -19.68 -9.67 -15.89
CA GLN A 25 -19.02 -9.18 -14.69
C GLN A 25 -18.56 -7.74 -14.95
N LYS A 26 -19.03 -6.83 -14.11
CA LYS A 26 -18.60 -5.43 -14.17
C LYS A 26 -17.25 -5.29 -13.48
N PHE A 27 -16.24 -4.87 -14.21
CA PHE A 27 -14.94 -4.52 -13.66
C PHE A 27 -14.94 -3.07 -13.18
N PRO A 28 -14.25 -2.75 -12.05
CA PRO A 28 -14.11 -1.38 -11.59
C PRO A 28 -13.19 -0.57 -12.51
N ASP A 29 -13.39 0.74 -12.54
CA ASP A 29 -12.44 1.68 -13.14
C ASP A 29 -11.12 1.71 -12.35
N LEU A 30 -10.07 2.28 -12.97
CA LEU A 30 -8.80 2.50 -12.27
C LEU A 30 -9.01 3.46 -11.09
N ASP A 31 -8.43 3.11 -9.93
CA ASP A 31 -8.48 3.98 -8.75
C ASP A 31 -7.75 5.31 -9.02
N LYS A 32 -8.27 6.40 -8.41
CA LYS A 32 -7.66 7.74 -8.50
C LYS A 32 -6.31 7.84 -7.77
N SER A 33 -6.03 6.91 -6.87
CA SER A 33 -4.78 6.74 -6.13
C SER A 33 -4.26 5.33 -6.38
N PRO A 34 -3.73 5.03 -7.58
CA PRO A 34 -3.38 3.67 -7.95
C PRO A 34 -2.38 3.06 -6.98
N MET A 35 -2.52 1.75 -6.76
CA MET A 35 -1.59 0.99 -5.94
C MET A 35 -0.29 0.77 -6.71
N ASP A 36 0.83 0.89 -5.98
CA ASP A 36 2.18 0.68 -6.47
C ASP A 36 2.96 -0.19 -5.49
N ALA A 37 4.13 -0.64 -5.88
CA ALA A 37 5.02 -1.43 -5.04
C ALA A 37 6.47 -0.98 -5.17
N ALA A 38 7.18 -0.92 -4.04
CA ALA A 38 8.61 -0.76 -3.98
C ALA A 38 9.25 -1.97 -3.28
N ALA A 39 10.44 -2.38 -3.71
CA ALA A 39 11.14 -3.51 -3.11
C ALA A 39 12.67 -3.28 -3.12
N TYR A 40 13.38 -4.01 -2.26
CA TYR A 40 14.84 -4.03 -2.26
C TYR A 40 15.37 -5.48 -2.20
N PRO A 41 16.38 -5.84 -2.99
CA PRO A 41 16.99 -5.06 -4.09
C PRO A 41 15.96 -4.61 -5.14
N ASN A 42 16.16 -3.42 -5.70
CA ASN A 42 15.26 -2.86 -6.71
C ASN A 42 15.54 -3.35 -8.15
N ASP A 43 16.59 -4.15 -8.35
CA ASP A 43 16.86 -4.80 -9.62
C ASP A 43 15.77 -5.82 -9.93
N TYR A 44 15.13 -5.71 -11.10
CA TYR A 44 14.06 -6.62 -11.57
C TYR A 44 14.54 -8.05 -11.80
N LYS A 45 15.84 -8.27 -12.01
CA LYS A 45 16.47 -9.60 -12.18
C LYS A 45 16.72 -10.31 -10.86
N GLU A 46 16.75 -9.57 -9.73
CA GLU A 46 16.98 -10.14 -8.43
C GLU A 46 15.64 -10.53 -7.78
N ALA A 47 15.40 -11.84 -7.69
CA ALA A 47 14.17 -12.38 -7.11
C ALA A 47 14.22 -12.43 -5.58
N ALA A 48 15.41 -12.53 -4.97
CA ALA A 48 15.59 -12.63 -3.52
C ALA A 48 15.46 -11.25 -2.87
N LYS A 49 14.22 -10.78 -2.69
CA LYS A 49 13.94 -9.50 -2.04
C LYS A 49 14.19 -9.60 -0.53
N ILE A 50 14.67 -8.52 0.06
CA ILE A 50 14.84 -8.34 1.51
C ILE A 50 13.57 -7.76 2.10
N VAL A 51 12.98 -6.79 1.41
CA VAL A 51 11.76 -6.10 1.82
C VAL A 51 10.96 -5.67 0.59
N LYS A 52 9.63 -5.64 0.74
CA LYS A 52 8.70 -5.11 -0.25
C LYS A 52 7.61 -4.33 0.47
N ILE A 53 7.14 -3.25 -0.12
CA ILE A 53 5.98 -2.50 0.34
C ILE A 53 5.00 -2.29 -0.82
N THR A 54 3.70 -2.47 -0.56
CA THR A 54 2.62 -2.09 -1.46
C THR A 54 1.88 -0.92 -0.85
N TYR A 55 1.56 0.10 -1.64
CA TYR A 55 0.97 1.34 -1.15
C TYR A 55 0.20 2.06 -2.23
N SER A 56 -0.81 2.84 -1.85
CA SER A 56 -1.54 3.69 -2.79
C SER A 56 -0.88 5.05 -2.92
N ARG A 57 -0.92 5.62 -4.13
CA ARG A 57 -0.26 6.87 -4.51
C ARG A 57 -1.25 8.01 -4.71
N PRO A 58 -1.73 8.67 -3.65
CA PRO A 58 -2.54 9.86 -3.79
C PRO A 58 -1.75 10.98 -4.48
N GLN A 59 -2.47 11.84 -5.19
CA GLN A 59 -1.94 12.99 -5.93
C GLN A 59 -2.39 14.29 -5.25
N LEU A 60 -1.58 15.33 -5.34
CA LEU A 60 -1.90 16.66 -4.80
C LEU A 60 -3.14 17.24 -5.51
N LYS A 61 -3.15 17.24 -6.83
CA LYS A 61 -4.21 17.85 -7.66
C LYS A 61 -4.51 19.29 -7.23
N GLY A 62 -3.45 20.08 -7.03
CA GLY A 62 -3.54 21.47 -6.62
C GLY A 62 -3.86 21.72 -5.16
N ARG A 63 -3.99 20.68 -4.32
CA ARG A 63 -4.24 20.81 -2.89
C ARG A 63 -2.93 20.98 -2.12
N ALA A 64 -2.97 21.69 -1.01
CA ALA A 64 -1.83 21.77 -0.11
C ALA A 64 -1.63 20.43 0.63
N LEU A 65 -0.38 20.07 0.89
CA LEU A 65 -0.04 18.83 1.62
C LEU A 65 -0.69 18.79 3.00
N SER A 66 -0.80 19.93 3.68
CA SER A 66 -1.45 20.07 4.99
C SER A 66 -2.94 19.73 5.00
N GLU A 67 -3.61 19.77 3.85
CA GLU A 67 -5.00 19.35 3.73
C GLU A 67 -5.15 17.82 3.60
N LEU A 68 -4.05 17.13 3.27
CA LEU A 68 -4.03 15.71 2.94
C LEU A 68 -3.38 14.86 4.03
N VAL A 69 -2.42 15.43 4.76
CA VAL A 69 -1.65 14.74 5.80
C VAL A 69 -2.04 15.31 7.16
N PRO A 70 -2.68 14.52 8.03
CA PRO A 70 -3.18 15.00 9.31
C PRO A 70 -2.03 15.13 10.34
N GLU A 71 -1.64 16.34 10.66
CA GLU A 71 -0.64 16.60 11.73
C GLU A 71 -1.16 16.14 13.09
N GLY A 72 -0.31 15.50 13.90
CA GLY A 72 -0.61 15.04 15.25
C GLY A 72 -1.56 13.85 15.34
N LYS A 73 -1.91 13.21 14.22
CA LYS A 73 -2.78 12.01 14.18
C LYS A 73 -2.12 10.88 13.38
N VAL A 74 -2.42 9.65 13.78
CA VAL A 74 -1.97 8.49 12.99
C VAL A 74 -2.60 8.54 11.61
N TRP A 75 -1.73 8.52 10.60
CA TRP A 75 -2.10 8.54 9.19
C TRP A 75 -1.78 7.20 8.53
N ARG A 76 -2.69 6.77 7.65
CA ARG A 76 -2.52 5.54 6.87
C ARG A 76 -1.37 5.58 5.87
N THR A 77 -0.59 6.66 5.78
CA THR A 77 0.60 6.79 4.91
C THR A 77 0.31 6.55 3.42
N GLY A 78 -0.72 7.22 2.91
CA GLY A 78 -1.18 7.07 1.53
C GLY A 78 -2.68 7.31 1.40
N ALA A 79 -3.33 6.49 0.56
CA ALA A 79 -4.78 6.52 0.33
C ALA A 79 -5.34 5.10 0.40
N ASN A 80 -6.66 4.98 0.57
CA ASN A 80 -7.38 3.70 0.62
C ASN A 80 -6.86 2.80 1.76
N GLU A 81 -6.31 1.63 1.44
CA GLU A 81 -5.64 0.76 2.40
C GLU A 81 -4.34 1.40 2.91
N ALA A 82 -4.01 1.15 4.16
CA ALA A 82 -2.69 1.48 4.68
C ALA A 82 -1.63 0.57 4.03
N PRO A 83 -0.40 1.07 3.77
CA PRO A 83 0.64 0.29 3.13
C PRO A 83 0.97 -1.00 3.87
N GLU A 84 1.10 -2.10 3.13
CA GLU A 84 1.60 -3.36 3.65
C GLU A 84 3.08 -3.50 3.31
N ILE A 85 3.91 -3.68 4.36
CA ILE A 85 5.35 -3.92 4.25
C ILE A 85 5.66 -5.36 4.66
N THR A 86 6.31 -6.10 3.76
CA THR A 86 6.77 -7.48 4.01
C THR A 86 8.28 -7.49 4.13
N PHE A 87 8.78 -7.93 5.28
CA PHE A 87 10.19 -8.24 5.51
C PHE A 87 10.43 -9.72 5.25
N TYR A 88 11.31 -10.05 4.33
CA TYR A 88 11.65 -11.44 4.00
C TYR A 88 12.75 -12.02 4.91
N LYS A 89 13.35 -11.19 5.75
CA LYS A 89 14.27 -11.56 6.83
C LYS A 89 14.04 -10.65 8.05
N ASP A 90 14.59 -11.05 9.20
CA ASP A 90 14.55 -10.23 10.41
C ASP A 90 15.28 -8.91 10.19
N MET A 91 14.67 -7.80 10.59
CA MET A 91 15.19 -6.43 10.47
C MET A 91 15.03 -5.70 11.80
N LYS A 92 15.55 -4.49 11.88
CA LYS A 92 15.35 -3.56 13.00
C LYS A 92 14.89 -2.20 12.50
N LEU A 93 14.02 -1.57 13.26
CA LEU A 93 13.69 -0.14 13.16
C LEU A 93 14.15 0.53 14.46
N GLY A 94 15.22 1.35 14.38
CA GLY A 94 15.93 1.80 15.57
C GLY A 94 16.50 0.60 16.37
N ASP A 95 16.14 0.52 17.66
CA ASP A 95 16.52 -0.57 18.56
C ASP A 95 15.56 -1.77 18.54
N LYS A 96 14.41 -1.67 17.90
CA LYS A 96 13.34 -2.67 17.90
C LYS A 96 13.52 -3.69 16.79
N LYS A 97 13.50 -4.97 17.16
CA LYS A 97 13.54 -6.09 16.23
C LYS A 97 12.17 -6.29 15.58
N ILE A 98 12.16 -6.45 14.28
CA ILE A 98 10.99 -6.82 13.46
C ILE A 98 11.31 -8.20 12.87
N LYS A 99 10.49 -9.19 13.17
CA LYS A 99 10.63 -10.52 12.57
C LYS A 99 10.25 -10.50 11.10
N ALA A 100 10.77 -11.46 10.33
CA ALA A 100 10.29 -11.69 8.97
C ALA A 100 8.77 -11.91 8.98
N GLY A 101 8.07 -11.29 8.03
CA GLY A 101 6.60 -11.30 7.97
C GLY A 101 6.03 -10.02 7.37
N SER A 102 4.70 -9.96 7.26
CA SER A 102 3.97 -8.80 6.76
C SER A 102 3.40 -7.97 7.92
N TYR A 103 3.40 -6.67 7.72
CA TYR A 103 2.99 -5.65 8.68
C TYR A 103 2.33 -4.48 7.95
N THR A 104 1.58 -3.68 8.67
CA THR A 104 1.11 -2.39 8.17
C THR A 104 2.05 -1.28 8.59
N LEU A 105 2.35 -0.35 7.68
CA LEU A 105 3.09 0.86 7.95
C LEU A 105 2.12 2.03 8.14
N PHE A 106 2.09 2.58 9.35
CA PHE A 106 1.44 3.86 9.63
C PHE A 106 2.49 4.92 9.90
N THR A 107 2.08 6.18 9.86
CA THR A 107 2.90 7.30 10.29
C THR A 107 2.12 8.25 11.19
N LEU A 108 2.83 8.94 12.08
CA LEU A 108 2.30 10.05 12.87
C LEU A 108 3.10 11.30 12.50
N PRO A 109 2.55 12.14 11.58
CA PRO A 109 3.20 13.38 11.16
C PRO A 109 3.19 14.42 12.28
N GLU A 110 4.32 15.09 12.46
CA GLU A 110 4.51 16.23 13.34
C GLU A 110 5.20 17.33 12.52
N LYS A 111 5.31 18.54 13.06
CA LYS A 111 5.85 19.70 12.33
C LYS A 111 7.19 19.44 11.62
N ASP A 112 8.19 18.94 12.36
CA ASP A 112 9.56 18.78 11.85
C ASP A 112 10.01 17.32 11.81
N ASN A 113 9.13 16.40 12.24
CA ASN A 113 9.41 14.99 12.35
C ASN A 113 8.20 14.16 11.92
N ILE A 114 8.44 12.90 11.68
CA ILE A 114 7.41 11.91 11.47
C ILE A 114 7.75 10.64 12.24
N THR A 115 6.81 10.12 13.02
CA THR A 115 6.99 8.82 13.67
C THR A 115 6.52 7.73 12.72
N ILE A 116 7.42 6.83 12.37
CA ILE A 116 7.16 5.62 11.61
C ILE A 116 6.66 4.55 12.57
N ILE A 117 5.60 3.85 12.20
CA ILE A 117 4.94 2.83 13.01
C ILE A 117 4.83 1.56 12.18
N ILE A 118 5.33 0.44 12.70
CA ILE A 118 5.15 -0.90 12.14
C ILE A 118 4.16 -1.63 13.03
N SER A 119 2.99 -1.98 12.50
CA SER A 119 1.90 -2.61 13.23
C SER A 119 1.63 -4.03 12.74
N LYS A 120 1.17 -4.91 13.65
CA LYS A 120 0.72 -6.28 13.33
C LYS A 120 -0.62 -6.32 12.58
N ASP A 121 -1.37 -5.22 12.56
CA ASP A 121 -2.61 -5.16 11.81
C ASP A 121 -2.35 -5.40 10.33
N LEU A 122 -3.23 -6.13 9.66
CA LEU A 122 -3.14 -6.42 8.23
C LEU A 122 -4.48 -6.11 7.56
N ASN A 123 -4.44 -5.83 6.25
CA ASN A 123 -5.63 -5.61 5.44
C ASN A 123 -6.53 -4.48 5.98
N VAL A 124 -5.93 -3.39 6.49
CA VAL A 124 -6.67 -2.31 7.11
C VAL A 124 -6.95 -1.17 6.13
N TRP A 125 -8.19 -0.73 6.08
CA TRP A 125 -8.63 0.45 5.35
C TRP A 125 -8.44 1.71 6.21
N GLY A 126 -7.62 2.64 5.75
CA GLY A 126 -7.36 3.86 6.51
C GLY A 126 -6.56 3.60 7.80
N SER A 127 -6.77 4.45 8.78
CA SER A 127 -6.22 4.30 10.15
C SER A 127 -7.33 4.26 11.23
N TYR A 128 -8.56 4.00 10.82
CA TYR A 128 -9.74 4.10 11.72
C TYR A 128 -9.74 3.05 12.83
N SER A 129 -9.19 1.87 12.55
CA SER A 129 -9.10 0.76 13.50
C SER A 129 -7.72 0.63 14.16
N TYR A 130 -6.82 1.59 13.94
CA TYR A 130 -5.48 1.58 14.51
C TYR A 130 -5.50 1.41 16.03
N LYS A 131 -4.63 0.53 16.55
CA LYS A 131 -4.43 0.28 17.98
C LYS A 131 -2.94 0.26 18.29
N GLU A 132 -2.48 1.16 19.14
CA GLU A 132 -1.06 1.24 19.55
C GLU A 132 -0.56 -0.06 20.18
N ALA A 133 -1.43 -0.84 20.83
CA ALA A 133 -1.09 -2.14 21.39
C ALA A 133 -0.63 -3.18 20.34
N ASN A 134 -0.90 -2.94 19.06
CA ASN A 134 -0.48 -3.79 17.94
C ASN A 134 0.85 -3.32 17.32
N ASP A 135 1.46 -2.25 17.81
CA ASP A 135 2.74 -1.76 17.32
C ASP A 135 3.89 -2.72 17.67
N VAL A 136 4.70 -3.02 16.68
CA VAL A 136 5.92 -3.82 16.82
C VAL A 136 7.13 -2.92 17.03
N ALA A 137 7.16 -1.81 16.29
CA ALA A 137 8.27 -0.85 16.33
C ALA A 137 7.76 0.55 16.01
N ARG A 138 8.38 1.55 16.62
CA ARG A 138 8.18 2.98 16.35
C ARG A 138 9.53 3.67 16.27
N LEU A 139 9.70 4.57 15.31
CA LEU A 139 10.89 5.39 15.18
C LEU A 139 10.51 6.79 14.72
N LYS A 140 10.90 7.79 15.47
CA LYS A 140 10.80 9.20 15.07
C LYS A 140 11.99 9.56 14.20
N VAL A 141 11.72 10.09 13.00
CA VAL A 141 12.73 10.52 12.04
C VAL A 141 12.45 11.96 11.60
N PRO A 142 13.47 12.74 11.21
CA PRO A 142 13.28 14.10 10.75
C PRO A 142 12.63 14.14 9.37
N VAL A 143 11.84 15.18 9.14
CA VAL A 143 11.34 15.57 7.82
C VAL A 143 12.31 16.57 7.21
N THR A 144 12.64 16.37 5.93
CA THR A 144 13.43 17.32 5.14
C THR A 144 12.63 17.84 3.95
N GLN A 145 13.09 18.96 3.39
CA GLN A 145 12.46 19.61 2.25
C GLN A 145 13.34 19.48 1.02
N ALA A 146 12.77 19.05 -0.11
CA ALA A 146 13.43 19.05 -1.40
C ALA A 146 13.13 20.32 -2.19
N ALA A 147 13.96 20.63 -3.17
CA ALA A 147 13.72 21.74 -4.08
C ALA A 147 12.49 21.48 -4.96
N ASP A 148 12.37 20.23 -5.47
CA ASP A 148 11.32 19.83 -6.40
C ASP A 148 10.12 19.20 -5.67
N SER A 149 8.91 19.57 -6.10
CA SER A 149 7.67 18.98 -5.65
C SER A 149 7.37 17.66 -6.38
N LEU A 150 6.88 16.65 -5.65
CA LEU A 150 6.34 15.42 -6.18
C LEU A 150 4.80 15.48 -6.14
N GLU A 151 4.18 15.42 -7.30
CA GLU A 151 2.71 15.42 -7.43
C GLU A 151 2.07 14.19 -6.78
N ALA A 152 2.65 13.00 -6.99
CA ALA A 152 2.15 11.76 -6.42
C ALA A 152 3.01 11.30 -5.24
N PHE A 153 2.37 10.91 -4.15
CA PHE A 153 3.02 10.23 -3.04
C PHE A 153 3.85 9.04 -3.54
N SER A 154 5.08 8.93 -3.11
CA SER A 154 6.03 7.95 -3.64
C SER A 154 6.88 7.35 -2.55
N MET A 155 7.17 6.05 -2.68
CA MET A 155 8.11 5.32 -1.84
C MET A 155 9.16 4.63 -2.69
N VAL A 156 10.41 4.60 -2.21
CA VAL A 156 11.50 3.86 -2.84
C VAL A 156 12.48 3.37 -1.78
N PHE A 157 13.02 2.18 -1.97
CA PHE A 157 14.11 1.68 -1.15
C PHE A 157 15.46 2.00 -1.78
N THR A 158 16.42 2.41 -0.95
CA THR A 158 17.82 2.59 -1.32
C THR A 158 18.70 1.77 -0.38
N LYS A 159 19.95 1.55 -0.79
CA LYS A 159 20.97 0.91 0.05
C LYS A 159 21.27 1.81 1.26
N GLY A 160 21.24 1.23 2.45
CA GLY A 160 21.76 1.83 3.69
C GLY A 160 23.10 1.20 4.10
N ASP A 161 23.79 1.81 5.06
CA ASP A 161 25.09 1.33 5.54
C ASP A 161 25.01 -0.08 6.14
N LYS A 162 23.94 -0.37 6.87
CA LYS A 162 23.70 -1.65 7.58
C LYS A 162 22.34 -2.28 7.23
N GLY A 163 21.86 -2.07 6.02
CA GLY A 163 20.55 -2.56 5.60
C GLY A 163 19.96 -1.75 4.46
N VAL A 164 18.73 -1.26 4.61
CA VAL A 164 18.01 -0.51 3.60
C VAL A 164 17.39 0.77 4.17
N ILE A 165 17.19 1.77 3.33
CA ILE A 165 16.49 3.00 3.67
C ILE A 165 15.20 3.04 2.84
N LEU A 166 14.04 3.11 3.51
CA LEU A 166 12.78 3.46 2.88
C LEU A 166 12.68 4.98 2.79
N ASN A 167 12.64 5.50 1.59
CA ASN A 167 12.46 6.93 1.34
C ASN A 167 11.00 7.17 0.97
N LEU A 168 10.35 8.13 1.64
CA LEU A 168 9.01 8.62 1.33
C LEU A 168 9.11 10.03 0.80
N GLY A 169 8.32 10.35 -0.21
CA GLY A 169 8.26 11.69 -0.78
C GLY A 169 6.85 12.07 -1.22
N TRP A 170 6.43 13.29 -0.89
CA TRP A 170 5.22 13.90 -1.41
C TRP A 170 5.33 15.41 -1.32
N ASP A 171 4.89 16.15 -2.35
CA ASP A 171 5.23 17.55 -2.52
C ASP A 171 6.74 17.77 -2.33
N LYS A 172 7.15 18.68 -1.48
CA LYS A 172 8.56 18.90 -1.10
C LYS A 172 9.01 18.09 0.10
N LEU A 173 8.08 17.42 0.81
CA LEU A 173 8.41 16.59 1.97
C LEU A 173 9.22 15.35 1.55
N ARG A 174 10.32 15.10 2.29
CA ARG A 174 11.13 13.88 2.16
C ARG A 174 11.42 13.30 3.54
N VAL A 175 11.35 11.99 3.63
CA VAL A 175 11.61 11.22 4.86
C VAL A 175 12.48 10.02 4.51
N ALA A 176 13.52 9.77 5.29
CA ALA A 176 14.40 8.63 5.16
C ALA A 176 14.29 7.74 6.41
N VAL A 177 13.90 6.50 6.23
CA VAL A 177 13.63 5.53 7.31
C VAL A 177 14.63 4.39 7.23
N PRO A 178 15.61 4.32 8.14
CA PRO A 178 16.59 3.23 8.12
C PRO A 178 16.01 1.96 8.74
N PHE A 179 16.08 0.86 8.00
CA PHE A 179 15.91 -0.51 8.50
C PHE A 179 17.26 -1.21 8.47
N THR A 180 17.71 -1.74 9.61
CA THR A 180 19.01 -2.41 9.74
C THR A 180 18.85 -3.91 9.95
N GLU A 181 19.91 -4.65 9.71
CA GLU A 181 19.99 -6.10 9.98
C GLU A 181 20.36 -6.41 11.44
#